data_286abf97333de11491b835afba50a111
#
_entry.id   286abf97333de11491b835afba50a111
#
_cell.length_a   1.000
_cell.length_b   1.000
_cell.length_c   1.000
_cell.angle_alpha   90.00
_cell.angle_beta   90.00
_cell.angle_gamma   90.00
#
_symmetry.space_group_name_H-M   'P 1'
#
loop_
_entity.id
_entity.type
_entity.pdbx_description
1 polymer ?
#
loop_
_entity_poly.entity_id
_entity_poly.type
_entity_poly.pdbx_seq_one_letter_code
_entity_poly.pdbx_strand_id
1 'polypeptide(L)'
;MSQQLVKHLKGSIHFARISVDGTGSTYEELRGKPFANLLKGIESIATLSPFGINVVINERTVFELDAVTELAQQFGASELLLLPQQATNAVASMNEVVGRELKNWVSNYRGEVRLAVSEVGASGLPICDPLPDETGLRAYAHIDASGILRMSSYSTTGVDIGETGVLSALKRLRNTLEMK
;
A
#
# COMPACT_ATOMS: atom_id res chain seq x y z
N MET A 1 16.89 -9.52 4.71
CA MET A 1 17.81 -8.38 4.42
C MET A 1 19.12 -8.65 5.12
N SER A 2 20.28 -8.37 4.51
CA SER A 2 21.58 -8.62 5.18
C SER A 2 21.86 -7.55 6.25
N GLN A 3 22.56 -7.94 7.34
CA GLN A 3 22.97 -6.98 8.39
C GLN A 3 23.84 -5.83 7.86
N GLN A 4 24.59 -6.09 6.80
CA GLN A 4 25.42 -5.08 6.14
C GLN A 4 24.58 -4.02 5.44
N LEU A 5 23.48 -4.42 4.76
CA LEU A 5 22.54 -3.50 4.14
C LEU A 5 21.81 -2.64 5.19
N VAL A 6 21.40 -3.27 6.33
CA VAL A 6 20.79 -2.56 7.46
C VAL A 6 21.67 -1.42 7.94
N LYS A 7 22.98 -1.67 8.13
CA LYS A 7 23.93 -0.62 8.57
C LYS A 7 24.06 0.53 7.58
N HIS A 8 24.06 0.25 6.26
CA HIS A 8 24.15 1.28 5.24
C HIS A 8 22.90 2.14 5.11
N LEU A 9 21.74 1.57 5.42
CA LEU A 9 20.45 2.26 5.31
C LEU A 9 20.08 3.06 6.56
N LYS A 10 20.77 2.85 7.67
CA LYS A 10 20.49 3.55 8.93
C LYS A 10 20.66 5.06 8.78
N GLY A 11 19.60 5.80 9.12
CA GLY A 11 19.56 7.26 8.98
C GLY A 11 19.21 7.77 7.56
N SER A 12 19.09 6.87 6.57
CA SER A 12 18.71 7.23 5.20
C SER A 12 17.26 6.87 4.87
N ILE A 13 16.60 6.08 5.72
CA ILE A 13 15.21 5.68 5.56
C ILE A 13 14.38 6.30 6.70
N HIS A 14 13.32 7.03 6.34
CA HIS A 14 12.41 7.65 7.29
C HIS A 14 11.19 6.79 7.58
N PHE A 15 10.77 5.98 6.61
CA PHE A 15 9.66 5.05 6.70
C PHE A 15 9.82 3.91 5.70
N ALA A 16 9.48 2.69 6.09
CA ALA A 16 9.50 1.53 5.20
C ALA A 16 8.08 0.95 5.04
N ARG A 17 7.79 0.37 3.88
CA ARG A 17 6.58 -0.42 3.65
C ARG A 17 6.93 -1.86 3.32
N ILE A 18 6.27 -2.78 3.99
CA ILE A 18 6.51 -4.22 3.86
C ILE A 18 5.23 -4.87 3.36
N SER A 19 5.31 -5.59 2.24
CA SER A 19 4.16 -6.34 1.73
C SER A 19 4.02 -7.68 2.46
N VAL A 20 2.86 -7.89 3.07
CA VAL A 20 2.51 -9.10 3.81
C VAL A 20 1.14 -9.58 3.31
N ASP A 21 1.13 -10.44 2.29
CA ASP A 21 -0.10 -10.96 1.71
C ASP A 21 -0.46 -12.29 2.37
N GLY A 22 -1.04 -12.21 3.56
CA GLY A 22 -1.37 -13.34 4.41
C GLY A 22 -0.23 -13.77 5.32
N THR A 23 -0.43 -14.86 6.05
CA THR A 23 0.49 -15.44 7.03
C THR A 23 0.83 -16.89 6.69
N GLY A 24 1.92 -17.44 7.25
CA GLY A 24 2.29 -18.83 7.08
C GLY A 24 2.25 -19.34 5.65
N SER A 25 1.48 -20.41 5.40
CA SER A 25 1.34 -21.04 4.09
C SER A 25 0.71 -20.12 3.03
N THR A 26 -0.26 -19.30 3.41
CA THR A 26 -0.88 -18.34 2.47
C THR A 26 0.15 -17.37 1.90
N TYR A 27 1.01 -16.82 2.76
CA TYR A 27 2.12 -15.97 2.31
C TYR A 27 3.09 -16.73 1.40
N GLU A 28 3.48 -17.96 1.80
CA GLU A 28 4.44 -18.76 1.05
C GLU A 28 3.94 -19.11 -0.35
N GLU A 29 2.67 -19.46 -0.48
CA GLU A 29 2.04 -19.76 -1.76
C GLU A 29 1.91 -18.51 -2.66
N LEU A 30 1.54 -17.36 -2.10
CA LEU A 30 1.37 -16.13 -2.87
C LEU A 30 2.69 -15.47 -3.26
N ARG A 31 3.70 -15.55 -2.38
CA ARG A 31 4.98 -14.85 -2.58
C ARG A 31 6.13 -15.75 -3.00
N GLY A 32 5.95 -17.08 -2.96
CA GLY A 32 6.99 -18.04 -3.32
C GLY A 32 8.24 -17.98 -2.43
N LYS A 33 8.10 -17.53 -1.19
CA LYS A 33 9.22 -17.33 -0.24
C LYS A 33 8.82 -17.81 1.14
N PRO A 34 9.76 -18.40 1.92
CA PRO A 34 9.48 -18.84 3.29
C PRO A 34 9.02 -17.68 4.17
N PHE A 35 7.92 -17.87 4.91
CA PHE A 35 7.36 -16.87 5.81
C PHE A 35 8.35 -16.48 6.93
N ALA A 36 9.14 -17.44 7.41
CA ALA A 36 10.20 -17.17 8.38
C ALA A 36 11.24 -16.13 7.90
N ASN A 37 11.49 -16.05 6.58
CA ASN A 37 12.38 -15.04 6.01
C ASN A 37 11.75 -13.65 6.02
N LEU A 38 10.42 -13.57 5.84
CA LEU A 38 9.68 -12.32 5.99
C LEU A 38 9.82 -11.80 7.43
N LEU A 39 9.55 -12.64 8.43
CA LEU A 39 9.63 -12.26 9.86
C LEU A 39 11.00 -11.69 10.22
N LYS A 40 12.09 -12.36 9.83
CA LYS A 40 13.46 -11.84 9.99
C LYS A 40 13.67 -10.48 9.25
N GLY A 41 13.03 -10.32 8.12
CA GLY A 41 13.06 -9.06 7.37
C GLY A 41 12.35 -7.92 8.13
N ILE A 42 11.18 -8.20 8.70
CA ILE A 42 10.40 -7.25 9.51
C ILE A 42 11.21 -6.84 10.75
N GLU A 43 11.76 -7.79 11.51
CA GLU A 43 12.64 -7.51 12.65
C GLU A 43 13.80 -6.57 12.28
N SER A 44 14.44 -6.85 11.15
CA SER A 44 15.54 -6.02 10.65
C SER A 44 15.10 -4.61 10.30
N ILE A 45 13.93 -4.43 9.67
CA ILE A 45 13.37 -3.12 9.31
C ILE A 45 12.96 -2.35 10.58
N ALA A 46 12.30 -3.00 11.53
CA ALA A 46 11.87 -2.39 12.79
C ALA A 46 13.02 -1.75 13.58
N THR A 47 14.25 -2.24 13.40
CA THR A 47 15.46 -1.62 14.00
C THR A 47 15.97 -0.40 13.25
N LEU A 48 15.50 -0.16 12.01
CA LEU A 48 16.00 0.90 11.13
C LEU A 48 15.13 2.14 11.15
N SER A 49 13.84 1.96 11.03
CA SER A 49 12.87 3.05 10.85
C SER A 49 11.47 2.61 11.26
N PRO A 50 10.56 3.53 11.55
CA PRO A 50 9.14 3.23 11.55
C PRO A 50 8.73 2.55 10.24
N PHE A 51 7.76 1.65 10.29
CA PHE A 51 7.31 0.93 9.10
C PHE A 51 5.81 0.68 9.12
N GLY A 52 5.25 0.45 7.95
CA GLY A 52 3.87 0.01 7.73
C GLY A 52 3.83 -1.31 6.97
N ILE A 53 2.72 -2.01 7.10
CA ILE A 53 2.42 -3.24 6.37
C ILE A 53 1.42 -2.93 5.28
N ASN A 54 1.68 -3.42 4.06
CA ASN A 54 0.77 -3.41 2.94
C ASN A 54 0.20 -4.81 2.72
N VAL A 55 -1.12 -4.92 2.53
CA VAL A 55 -1.81 -6.19 2.24
C VAL A 55 -2.64 -6.02 0.98
N VAL A 56 -2.40 -6.83 -0.03
CA VAL A 56 -3.31 -6.92 -1.18
C VAL A 56 -4.51 -7.76 -0.79
N ILE A 57 -5.71 -7.17 -0.92
CA ILE A 57 -6.97 -7.81 -0.54
C ILE A 57 -7.58 -8.54 -1.73
N ASN A 58 -7.68 -9.84 -1.60
CA ASN A 58 -8.28 -10.76 -2.56
C ASN A 58 -8.98 -11.91 -1.83
N GLU A 59 -9.45 -12.92 -2.55
CA GLU A 59 -10.20 -14.07 -2.02
C GLU A 59 -9.44 -14.88 -0.96
N ARG A 60 -8.11 -14.81 -0.95
CA ARG A 60 -7.27 -15.55 0.00
C ARG A 60 -6.91 -14.72 1.22
N THR A 61 -6.58 -13.45 0.99
CA THR A 61 -6.01 -12.58 2.03
C THR A 61 -7.05 -11.88 2.88
N VAL A 62 -8.29 -11.71 2.41
CA VAL A 62 -9.37 -11.07 3.18
C VAL A 62 -9.67 -11.79 4.50
N PHE A 63 -9.52 -13.11 4.52
CA PHE A 63 -9.77 -13.93 5.72
C PHE A 63 -8.53 -14.02 6.66
N GLU A 64 -7.40 -13.46 6.24
CA GLU A 64 -6.15 -13.41 7.01
C GLU A 64 -5.91 -12.07 7.70
N LEU A 65 -6.85 -11.12 7.58
CA LEU A 65 -6.67 -9.76 8.07
C LEU A 65 -6.44 -9.69 9.58
N ASP A 66 -7.09 -10.54 10.37
CA ASP A 66 -6.85 -10.61 11.82
C ASP A 66 -5.42 -11.07 12.11
N ALA A 67 -4.98 -12.15 11.48
CA ALA A 67 -3.64 -12.68 11.67
C ALA A 67 -2.54 -11.70 11.21
N VAL A 68 -2.78 -10.98 10.10
CA VAL A 68 -1.85 -9.93 9.64
C VAL A 68 -1.85 -8.73 10.60
N THR A 69 -2.99 -8.40 11.18
CA THR A 69 -3.08 -7.33 12.18
C THR A 69 -2.34 -7.68 13.46
N GLU A 70 -2.51 -8.91 13.96
CA GLU A 70 -1.76 -9.41 15.11
C GLU A 70 -0.25 -9.37 14.84
N LEU A 71 0.18 -9.77 13.65
CA LEU A 71 1.57 -9.68 13.22
C LEU A 71 2.04 -8.21 13.22
N ALA A 72 1.24 -7.30 12.67
CA ALA A 72 1.55 -5.86 12.64
C ALA A 72 1.74 -5.29 14.05
N GLN A 73 0.86 -5.63 14.97
CA GLN A 73 0.95 -5.24 16.39
C GLN A 73 2.20 -5.83 17.05
N GLN A 74 2.44 -7.12 16.88
CA GLN A 74 3.57 -7.83 17.47
C GLN A 74 4.91 -7.19 17.10
N PHE A 75 5.07 -6.75 15.85
CA PHE A 75 6.31 -6.14 15.36
C PHE A 75 6.33 -4.61 15.45
N GLY A 76 5.28 -3.98 15.98
CA GLY A 76 5.21 -2.53 16.16
C GLY A 76 5.07 -1.75 14.87
N ALA A 77 4.34 -2.27 13.89
CA ALA A 77 3.99 -1.54 12.69
C ALA A 77 3.15 -0.31 13.03
N SER A 78 3.46 0.83 12.43
CA SER A 78 2.73 2.08 12.64
C SER A 78 1.42 2.15 11.87
N GLU A 79 1.31 1.38 10.78
CA GLU A 79 0.18 1.44 9.85
C GLU A 79 -0.03 0.09 9.15
N LEU A 80 -1.30 -0.25 8.96
CA LEU A 80 -1.76 -1.35 8.10
C LEU A 80 -2.50 -0.75 6.90
N LEU A 81 -1.90 -0.85 5.70
CA LEU A 81 -2.48 -0.35 4.47
C LEU A 81 -3.11 -1.50 3.69
N LEU A 82 -4.42 -1.45 3.53
CA LEU A 82 -5.18 -2.39 2.72
C LEU A 82 -5.20 -1.91 1.26
N LEU A 83 -4.89 -2.82 0.35
CA LEU A 83 -4.83 -2.59 -1.08
C LEU A 83 -5.85 -3.51 -1.78
N PRO A 84 -7.13 -3.10 -1.93
CA PRO A 84 -8.10 -3.88 -2.68
C PRO A 84 -7.58 -4.20 -4.07
N GLN A 85 -7.58 -5.49 -4.44
CA GLN A 85 -7.00 -5.96 -5.69
C GLN A 85 -7.71 -5.33 -6.88
N GLN A 86 -6.95 -4.67 -7.74
CA GLN A 86 -7.43 -4.08 -8.98
C GLN A 86 -7.20 -5.02 -10.16
N ALA A 87 -8.06 -4.92 -11.17
CA ALA A 87 -7.88 -5.67 -12.41
C ALA A 87 -6.57 -5.28 -13.10
N THR A 88 -5.85 -6.29 -13.56
CA THR A 88 -4.69 -6.16 -14.46
C THR A 88 -4.86 -7.09 -15.64
N ASN A 89 -3.93 -7.08 -16.61
CA ASN A 89 -3.97 -8.00 -17.72
C ASN A 89 -3.89 -9.49 -17.30
N ALA A 90 -3.39 -9.77 -16.10
CA ALA A 90 -3.15 -11.13 -15.59
C ALA A 90 -4.09 -11.54 -14.45
N VAL A 91 -4.72 -10.57 -13.77
CA VAL A 91 -5.49 -10.83 -12.55
C VAL A 91 -6.79 -10.04 -12.57
N ALA A 92 -7.90 -10.68 -12.18
CA ALA A 92 -9.19 -10.01 -12.01
C ALA A 92 -9.18 -9.08 -10.79
N SER A 93 -10.07 -8.08 -10.79
CA SER A 93 -10.32 -7.27 -9.59
C SER A 93 -10.97 -8.11 -8.48
N MET A 94 -10.92 -7.59 -7.29
CA MET A 94 -11.65 -8.10 -6.13
C MET A 94 -13.15 -8.27 -6.49
N ASN A 95 -13.72 -9.44 -6.15
CA ASN A 95 -15.14 -9.71 -6.39
C ASN A 95 -16.02 -9.11 -5.25
N GLU A 96 -17.35 -9.11 -5.46
CA GLU A 96 -18.32 -8.54 -4.52
C GLU A 96 -18.31 -9.21 -3.12
N VAL A 97 -18.02 -10.50 -3.07
CA VAL A 97 -17.96 -11.26 -1.80
C VAL A 97 -16.80 -10.74 -0.97
N VAL A 98 -15.62 -10.65 -1.58
CA VAL A 98 -14.42 -10.11 -0.93
C VAL A 98 -14.64 -8.65 -0.50
N GLY A 99 -15.29 -7.85 -1.34
CA GLY A 99 -15.63 -6.46 -1.03
C GLY A 99 -16.53 -6.32 0.19
N ARG A 100 -17.52 -7.21 0.33
CA ARG A 100 -18.43 -7.25 1.49
C ARG A 100 -17.68 -7.68 2.76
N GLU A 101 -16.85 -8.72 2.68
CA GLU A 101 -16.03 -9.18 3.82
C GLU A 101 -15.05 -8.10 4.27
N LEU A 102 -14.37 -7.45 3.32
CA LEU A 102 -13.50 -6.32 3.64
C LEU A 102 -14.25 -5.19 4.35
N LYS A 103 -15.43 -4.80 3.85
CA LYS A 103 -16.26 -3.77 4.46
C LYS A 103 -16.69 -4.13 5.88
N ASN A 104 -17.12 -5.38 6.10
CA ASN A 104 -17.48 -5.89 7.40
C ASN A 104 -16.29 -5.84 8.36
N TRP A 105 -15.13 -6.32 7.92
CA TRP A 105 -13.92 -6.33 8.73
C TRP A 105 -13.49 -4.91 9.12
N VAL A 106 -13.41 -3.98 8.15
CA VAL A 106 -13.05 -2.57 8.40
C VAL A 106 -14.00 -1.90 9.36
N SER A 107 -15.33 -2.14 9.23
CA SER A 107 -16.35 -1.56 10.12
C SER A 107 -16.22 -2.04 11.57
N ASN A 108 -15.73 -3.26 11.75
CA ASN A 108 -15.55 -3.89 13.07
C ASN A 108 -14.11 -3.77 13.60
N TYR A 109 -13.21 -3.20 12.84
CA TYR A 109 -11.81 -3.05 13.25
C TYR A 109 -11.70 -2.23 14.54
N ARG A 110 -10.96 -2.76 15.52
CA ARG A 110 -10.71 -2.14 16.84
C ARG A 110 -9.24 -2.27 17.25
N GLY A 111 -8.37 -2.59 16.28
CA GLY A 111 -6.94 -2.73 16.55
C GLY A 111 -6.26 -1.38 16.82
N GLU A 112 -5.09 -1.43 17.45
CA GLU A 112 -4.28 -0.25 17.78
C GLU A 112 -3.45 0.25 16.59
N VAL A 113 -3.16 -0.62 15.62
CA VAL A 113 -2.42 -0.24 14.42
C VAL A 113 -3.31 0.66 13.56
N ARG A 114 -2.80 1.81 13.14
CA ARG A 114 -3.53 2.72 12.27
C ARG A 114 -3.93 2.01 10.98
N LEU A 115 -5.23 2.01 10.69
CA LEU A 115 -5.76 1.42 9.48
C LEU A 115 -5.86 2.47 8.36
N ALA A 116 -5.44 2.09 7.16
CA ALA A 116 -5.63 2.87 5.93
C ALA A 116 -6.06 1.95 4.79
N VAL A 117 -6.79 2.48 3.81
CA VAL A 117 -7.11 1.76 2.57
C VAL A 117 -6.64 2.62 1.40
N SER A 118 -6.18 2.00 0.31
CA SER A 118 -5.78 2.78 -0.85
C SER A 118 -6.98 3.52 -1.45
N GLU A 119 -6.75 4.73 -1.94
CA GLU A 119 -7.77 5.61 -2.50
C GLU A 119 -8.66 4.91 -3.54
N VAL A 120 -8.07 4.13 -4.42
CA VAL A 120 -8.79 3.39 -5.49
C VAL A 120 -9.75 2.33 -4.93
N GLY A 121 -9.47 1.79 -3.76
CA GLY A 121 -10.29 0.76 -3.12
C GLY A 121 -11.15 1.25 -1.96
N ALA A 122 -11.05 2.52 -1.61
CA ALA A 122 -11.68 3.08 -0.40
C ALA A 122 -13.16 3.42 -0.56
N SER A 123 -13.71 3.42 -1.77
CA SER A 123 -15.10 3.79 -2.03
C SER A 123 -16.09 2.96 -1.17
N GLY A 124 -16.89 3.66 -0.38
CA GLY A 124 -17.89 3.05 0.51
C GLY A 124 -17.32 2.36 1.74
N LEU A 125 -16.04 2.51 2.05
CA LEU A 125 -15.43 2.01 3.28
C LEU A 125 -15.43 3.10 4.36
N PRO A 126 -15.78 2.75 5.62
CA PRO A 126 -15.79 3.69 6.75
C PRO A 126 -14.37 3.83 7.32
N ILE A 127 -13.45 4.35 6.52
CA ILE A 127 -12.07 4.47 6.94
C ILE A 127 -11.61 5.89 7.08
N CYS A 128 -10.58 6.00 7.88
CA CYS A 128 -9.81 7.21 8.05
C CYS A 128 -9.01 7.48 6.75
N ASP A 129 -9.49 8.42 5.97
CA ASP A 129 -8.65 9.04 4.97
C ASP A 129 -7.58 9.88 5.70
N PRO A 130 -6.28 9.62 5.50
CA PRO A 130 -5.23 10.40 6.14
C PRO A 130 -5.21 11.86 5.68
N LEU A 131 -5.88 12.16 4.58
CA LEU A 131 -5.98 13.50 3.98
C LEU A 131 -7.44 13.83 3.61
N PRO A 132 -8.38 13.85 4.59
CA PRO A 132 -9.82 13.95 4.33
C PRO A 132 -10.22 15.21 3.56
N ASP A 133 -9.42 16.27 3.68
CA ASP A 133 -9.64 17.56 2.99
C ASP A 133 -8.92 17.64 1.65
N GLU A 134 -8.21 16.60 1.25
CA GLU A 134 -7.42 16.56 0.02
C GLU A 134 -8.02 15.55 -0.96
N THR A 135 -8.20 15.96 -2.21
CA THR A 135 -8.75 15.10 -3.28
C THR A 135 -7.92 15.18 -4.55
N GLY A 136 -8.01 14.15 -5.38
CA GLY A 136 -7.32 14.08 -6.66
C GLY A 136 -5.81 14.31 -6.53
N LEU A 137 -5.26 15.19 -7.37
CA LEU A 137 -3.82 15.48 -7.40
C LEU A 137 -3.27 16.22 -6.17
N ARG A 138 -4.12 16.63 -5.23
CA ARG A 138 -3.68 17.16 -3.94
C ARG A 138 -3.40 16.04 -2.95
N ALA A 139 -4.21 14.99 -2.98
CA ALA A 139 -4.04 13.83 -2.12
C ALA A 139 -2.96 12.88 -2.62
N TYR A 140 -2.94 12.62 -3.93
CA TYR A 140 -2.06 11.60 -4.51
C TYR A 140 -1.66 11.91 -5.95
N ALA A 141 -0.43 11.56 -6.29
CA ALA A 141 0.07 11.47 -7.66
C ALA A 141 1.12 10.36 -7.74
N HIS A 142 1.22 9.69 -8.87
CA HIS A 142 2.16 8.60 -9.12
C HIS A 142 3.20 8.99 -10.16
N ILE A 143 4.47 8.70 -9.90
CA ILE A 143 5.55 8.83 -10.87
C ILE A 143 6.02 7.43 -11.21
N ASP A 144 5.91 7.03 -12.48
CA ASP A 144 6.39 5.73 -12.93
C ASP A 144 7.92 5.71 -13.17
N ALA A 145 8.45 4.51 -13.43
CA ALA A 145 9.90 4.32 -13.66
C ALA A 145 10.43 5.04 -14.91
N SER A 146 9.57 5.50 -15.81
CA SER A 146 9.92 6.27 -17.00
C SER A 146 9.87 7.78 -16.77
N GLY A 147 9.59 8.23 -15.54
CA GLY A 147 9.49 9.66 -15.22
C GLY A 147 8.17 10.30 -15.65
N ILE A 148 7.12 9.51 -15.87
CA ILE A 148 5.80 10.02 -16.21
C ILE A 148 4.98 10.21 -14.94
N LEU A 149 4.49 11.42 -14.71
CA LEU A 149 3.57 11.76 -13.64
C LEU A 149 2.12 11.45 -14.05
N ARG A 150 1.42 10.67 -13.25
CA ARG A 150 0.06 10.17 -13.47
C ARG A 150 -0.83 10.45 -12.27
N MET A 151 -2.14 10.41 -12.46
CA MET A 151 -3.11 10.51 -11.35
C MET A 151 -3.04 9.30 -10.40
N SER A 152 -2.78 8.12 -10.94
CA SER A 152 -2.62 6.88 -10.17
C SER A 152 -1.66 5.92 -10.89
N SER A 153 -1.22 4.88 -10.20
CA SER A 153 -0.41 3.81 -10.79
C SER A 153 -1.13 3.02 -11.89
N TYR A 154 -2.45 3.13 -11.96
CA TYR A 154 -3.31 2.47 -12.96
C TYR A 154 -3.68 3.37 -14.14
N SER A 155 -3.35 4.65 -14.09
CA SER A 155 -3.64 5.59 -15.17
C SER A 155 -2.79 5.29 -16.40
N THR A 156 -3.41 5.22 -17.57
CA THR A 156 -2.70 5.03 -18.86
C THR A 156 -2.12 6.33 -19.41
N THR A 157 -2.67 7.48 -18.98
CA THR A 157 -2.23 8.81 -19.40
C THR A 157 -1.44 9.50 -18.30
N GLY A 158 -0.51 10.38 -18.70
CA GLY A 158 0.30 11.15 -17.78
C GLY A 158 1.09 12.24 -18.48
N VAL A 159 1.95 12.93 -17.76
CA VAL A 159 2.81 14.02 -18.23
C VAL A 159 4.27 13.71 -17.87
N ASP A 160 5.17 13.87 -18.81
CA ASP A 160 6.59 13.74 -18.54
C ASP A 160 7.06 14.80 -17.52
N ILE A 161 7.86 14.38 -16.54
CA ILE A 161 8.43 15.31 -15.56
C ILE A 161 9.44 16.25 -16.21
N GLY A 162 10.25 15.72 -17.13
CA GLY A 162 11.26 16.46 -17.86
C GLY A 162 12.24 17.23 -16.95
N GLU A 163 12.96 18.15 -17.53
CA GLU A 163 13.91 19.01 -16.80
C GLU A 163 13.25 20.04 -15.88
N THR A 164 11.97 20.34 -16.12
CA THR A 164 11.22 21.33 -15.34
C THR A 164 10.72 20.82 -13.99
N GLY A 165 10.89 19.53 -13.75
CA GLY A 165 10.64 18.87 -12.46
C GLY A 165 9.16 18.60 -12.14
N VAL A 166 8.95 17.92 -11.01
CA VAL A 166 7.65 17.39 -10.58
C VAL A 166 6.59 18.46 -10.41
N LEU A 167 6.91 19.61 -9.81
CA LEU A 167 5.91 20.66 -9.57
C LEU A 167 5.36 21.27 -10.87
N SER A 168 6.21 21.42 -11.87
CA SER A 168 5.79 21.89 -13.20
C SER A 168 4.94 20.82 -13.91
N ALA A 169 5.32 19.56 -13.83
CA ALA A 169 4.54 18.45 -14.38
C ALA A 169 3.15 18.34 -13.70
N LEU A 170 3.08 18.55 -12.37
CA LEU A 170 1.82 18.55 -11.63
C LEU A 170 0.87 19.63 -12.12
N LYS A 171 1.37 20.83 -12.38
CA LYS A 171 0.56 21.92 -12.96
C LYS A 171 0.04 21.55 -14.36
N ARG A 172 0.88 20.98 -15.23
CA ARG A 172 0.47 20.54 -16.57
C ARG A 172 -0.58 19.43 -16.50
N LEU A 173 -0.40 18.44 -15.62
CA LEU A 173 -1.35 17.35 -15.43
C LEU A 173 -2.72 17.88 -14.96
N ARG A 174 -2.73 18.81 -14.01
CA ARG A 174 -3.96 19.46 -13.53
C ARG A 174 -4.70 20.16 -14.66
N ASN A 175 -4.02 20.99 -15.44
CA ASN A 175 -4.62 21.72 -16.56
C ASN A 175 -5.22 20.76 -17.61
N THR A 176 -4.57 19.61 -17.85
CA THR A 176 -5.08 18.58 -18.78
C THR A 176 -6.39 17.95 -18.30
N LEU A 177 -6.59 17.87 -16.99
CA LEU A 177 -7.80 17.30 -16.37
C LEU A 177 -8.96 18.29 -16.33
N GLU A 178 -8.68 19.57 -16.15
CA GLU A 178 -9.69 20.64 -16.12
C GLU A 178 -10.24 20.96 -17.53
N MET A 179 -9.55 20.53 -18.59
CA MET A 179 -9.98 20.72 -19.99
C MET A 179 -10.86 19.57 -20.53
N LYS A 180 -11.15 18.55 -19.74
CA LYS A 180 -12.01 17.41 -20.10
C LYS A 180 -13.35 17.47 -19.38
#